data_174921a3f7a2a90d3a41d46981b82306
#
_entry.id   174921a3f7a2a90d3a41d46981b82306
#
_cell.length_a   1.000
_cell.length_b   1.000
_cell.length_c   1.000
_cell.angle_alpha   90.00
_cell.angle_beta   90.00
_cell.angle_gamma   90.00
#
_symmetry.space_group_name_H-M   'P 1'
#
loop_
_entity.id
_entity.type
_entity.pdbx_description
1 polymer ?
#
loop_
_entity_poly.entity_id
_entity_poly.type
_entity_poly.pdbx_seq_one_letter_code
_entity_poly.pdbx_strand_id
1 'polypeptide(L)'
;VAAAPGYGSKLARSGFGAPSLPRWCVWVQPSAAGDADRWERRWLQGVNAALDSWAKLLPIVRVGDPRRAHVRVERRRPPLRQLSGGWRASNGRSLLQVMEVKRDDRSLLEPRVTVLVSPELRALALRATALHELGHAFGLWGHSDNPVDAMAPVQGASPVLEPSEDGHLTLEWIRRQPTGFGQPVPPEIRSDDT
;
A
#
# COMPACT_ATOMS: atom_id res chain seq x y z
N VAL A 1 -10.11 23.18 -14.25
CA VAL A 1 -9.74 22.09 -13.33
C VAL A 1 -8.30 22.33 -12.89
N ALA A 2 -8.05 22.56 -11.60
CA ALA A 2 -6.70 22.77 -11.09
C ALA A 2 -5.83 21.52 -11.38
N ALA A 3 -4.57 21.72 -11.73
CA ALA A 3 -3.64 20.62 -11.98
C ALA A 3 -3.47 19.79 -10.68
N ALA A 4 -3.33 18.47 -10.84
CA ALA A 4 -3.07 17.61 -9.69
C ALA A 4 -1.68 17.92 -9.11
N PRO A 5 -1.55 18.13 -7.80
CA PRO A 5 -0.26 18.45 -7.18
C PRO A 5 0.68 17.23 -7.16
N GLY A 6 1.97 17.49 -7.02
CA GLY A 6 3.00 16.45 -6.99
C GLY A 6 2.93 15.55 -8.23
N TYR A 7 2.82 14.25 -8.02
CA TYR A 7 2.66 13.26 -9.09
C TYR A 7 1.22 12.73 -9.22
N GLY A 8 0.21 13.47 -8.74
CA GLY A 8 -1.20 13.06 -8.76
C GLY A 8 -1.75 12.74 -10.16
N SER A 9 -1.24 13.40 -11.21
CA SER A 9 -1.61 13.12 -12.61
C SER A 9 -1.14 11.74 -13.11
N LYS A 10 -0.18 11.10 -12.42
CA LYS A 10 0.39 9.80 -12.76
C LYS A 10 -0.27 8.64 -12.03
N LEU A 11 -1.20 8.94 -11.11
CA LEU A 11 -1.87 7.90 -10.35
C LEU A 11 -2.91 7.17 -11.20
N ALA A 12 -2.83 5.83 -11.20
CA ALA A 12 -3.85 4.99 -11.78
C ALA A 12 -5.14 5.06 -10.94
N ARG A 13 -6.28 5.07 -11.61
CA ARG A 13 -7.60 5.01 -10.99
C ARG A 13 -8.26 3.69 -11.35
N SER A 14 -9.04 3.14 -10.43
CA SER A 14 -9.92 2.01 -10.74
C SER A 14 -11.22 2.50 -11.37
N GLY A 15 -12.03 1.57 -11.91
CA GLY A 15 -13.39 1.87 -12.35
C GLY A 15 -14.30 2.39 -11.24
N PHE A 16 -13.90 2.22 -9.97
CA PHE A 16 -14.59 2.70 -8.77
C PHE A 16 -14.01 4.01 -8.21
N GLY A 17 -13.16 4.68 -8.96
CA GLY A 17 -12.49 5.91 -8.54
C GLY A 17 -11.14 5.67 -7.85
N ALA A 18 -10.72 6.63 -7.03
CA ALA A 18 -9.47 6.54 -6.28
C ALA A 18 -9.57 5.50 -5.18
N PRO A 19 -8.63 4.52 -5.08
CA PRO A 19 -8.63 3.53 -4.00
C PRO A 19 -8.15 4.18 -2.70
N SER A 20 -9.00 4.99 -2.09
CA SER A 20 -8.72 5.76 -0.88
C SER A 20 -9.81 5.51 0.16
N LEU A 21 -9.40 5.43 1.42
CA LEU A 21 -10.28 5.28 2.57
C LEU A 21 -10.01 6.38 3.61
N PRO A 22 -11.01 6.81 4.38
CA PRO A 22 -10.82 7.78 5.45
C PRO A 22 -9.94 7.24 6.58
N ARG A 23 -9.89 5.92 6.76
CA ARG A 23 -9.09 5.20 7.76
C ARG A 23 -8.67 3.84 7.23
N TRP A 24 -7.43 3.46 7.45
CA TRP A 24 -6.86 2.21 7.01
C TRP A 24 -6.64 1.22 8.15
N CYS A 25 -7.21 0.03 8.04
CA CYS A 25 -6.92 -1.08 8.93
C CYS A 25 -5.74 -1.88 8.34
N VAL A 26 -4.67 -2.01 9.12
CA VAL A 26 -3.43 -2.65 8.66
C VAL A 26 -3.09 -3.83 9.56
N TRP A 27 -2.91 -4.99 8.95
CA TRP A 27 -2.34 -6.16 9.57
C TRP A 27 -0.90 -6.36 9.08
N VAL A 28 -0.01 -6.62 10.02
CA VAL A 28 1.38 -7.00 9.71
C VAL A 28 1.60 -8.41 10.20
N GLN A 29 2.15 -9.25 9.34
CA GLN A 29 2.45 -10.64 9.69
C GLN A 29 3.31 -10.68 10.97
N PRO A 30 2.83 -11.33 12.04
CA PRO A 30 3.59 -11.44 13.28
C PRO A 30 4.78 -12.38 13.11
N SER A 31 5.65 -12.42 14.10
CA SER A 31 6.65 -13.48 14.23
C SER A 31 5.98 -14.83 14.37
N ALA A 32 6.68 -15.89 13.95
CA ALA A 32 6.27 -17.25 14.28
C ALA A 32 6.19 -17.43 15.80
N ALA A 33 5.37 -18.39 16.26
CA ALA A 33 5.27 -18.68 17.68
C ALA A 33 6.65 -19.07 18.24
N GLY A 34 7.08 -18.38 19.29
CA GLY A 34 8.40 -18.49 19.88
C GLY A 34 9.19 -17.18 19.78
N ASP A 35 10.47 -17.25 20.09
CA ASP A 35 11.37 -16.09 19.98
C ASP A 35 11.63 -15.75 18.51
N ALA A 36 11.27 -14.51 18.13
CA ALA A 36 11.58 -13.99 16.82
C ALA A 36 13.09 -14.02 16.56
N ASP A 37 13.51 -14.58 15.45
CA ASP A 37 14.90 -14.52 15.05
C ASP A 37 15.33 -13.09 14.68
N ARG A 38 16.63 -12.86 14.47
CA ARG A 38 17.16 -11.53 14.15
C ARG A 38 16.60 -10.96 12.84
N TRP A 39 16.24 -11.83 11.88
CA TRP A 39 15.71 -11.43 10.58
C TRP A 39 14.26 -10.99 10.69
N GLU A 40 13.46 -11.72 11.45
CA GLU A 40 12.08 -11.35 11.75
C GLU A 40 12.00 -10.05 12.52
N ARG A 41 12.84 -9.87 13.56
CA ARG A 41 12.89 -8.60 14.31
C ARG A 41 13.25 -7.44 13.41
N ARG A 42 14.28 -7.59 12.55
CA ARG A 42 14.68 -6.55 11.60
C ARG A 42 13.56 -6.21 10.63
N TRP A 43 12.86 -7.24 10.10
CA TRP A 43 11.77 -7.05 9.18
C TRP A 43 10.62 -6.27 9.85
N LEU A 44 10.21 -6.68 11.04
CA LEU A 44 9.18 -5.99 11.82
C LEU A 44 9.55 -4.55 12.13
N GLN A 45 10.79 -4.29 12.53
CA GLN A 45 11.29 -2.94 12.79
C GLN A 45 11.19 -2.05 11.54
N GLY A 46 11.62 -2.53 10.37
CA GLY A 46 11.57 -1.77 9.13
C GLY A 46 10.16 -1.48 8.65
N VAL A 47 9.27 -2.48 8.70
CA VAL A 47 7.86 -2.32 8.34
C VAL A 47 7.14 -1.37 9.31
N ASN A 48 7.34 -1.53 10.61
CA ASN A 48 6.73 -0.65 11.61
C ASN A 48 7.22 0.80 11.45
N ALA A 49 8.51 1.03 11.24
CA ALA A 49 9.05 2.36 10.99
C ALA A 49 8.44 3.02 9.74
N ALA A 50 8.22 2.25 8.66
CA ALA A 50 7.55 2.74 7.46
C ALA A 50 6.07 3.08 7.73
N LEU A 51 5.36 2.25 8.49
CA LEU A 51 3.98 2.53 8.92
C LEU A 51 3.89 3.77 9.79
N ASP A 52 4.83 3.97 10.72
CA ASP A 52 4.87 5.16 11.58
C ASP A 52 5.08 6.44 10.75
N SER A 53 5.87 6.36 9.68
CA SER A 53 6.05 7.48 8.75
C SER A 53 4.73 7.85 8.05
N TRP A 54 3.99 6.87 7.53
CA TRP A 54 2.67 7.10 6.91
C TRP A 54 1.59 7.50 7.92
N ALA A 55 1.66 7.01 9.15
CA ALA A 55 0.70 7.34 10.21
C ALA A 55 0.72 8.82 10.64
N LYS A 56 1.79 9.54 10.31
CA LYS A 56 1.85 11.01 10.47
C LYS A 56 0.92 11.74 9.49
N LEU A 57 0.58 11.11 8.37
CA LEU A 57 -0.15 11.72 7.25
C LEU A 57 -1.58 11.20 7.10
N LEU A 58 -1.88 10.01 7.61
CA LEU A 58 -3.21 9.40 7.48
C LEU A 58 -3.57 8.49 8.67
N PRO A 59 -4.87 8.33 8.97
CA PRO A 59 -5.30 7.47 10.06
C PRO A 59 -5.05 5.99 9.74
N ILE A 60 -4.14 5.38 10.48
CA ILE A 60 -3.83 3.95 10.42
C ILE A 60 -4.21 3.28 11.73
N VAL A 61 -4.93 2.18 11.66
CA VAL A 61 -5.31 1.33 12.80
C VAL A 61 -4.72 -0.06 12.61
N ARG A 62 -3.98 -0.54 13.59
CA ARG A 62 -3.44 -1.90 13.60
C ARG A 62 -4.53 -2.89 13.99
N VAL A 63 -4.64 -3.98 13.26
CA VAL A 63 -5.59 -5.06 13.53
C VAL A 63 -4.87 -6.39 13.70
N GLY A 64 -5.37 -7.23 14.60
CA GLY A 64 -4.77 -8.55 14.85
C GLY A 64 -5.28 -9.63 13.88
N ASP A 65 -6.45 -9.45 13.30
CA ASP A 65 -7.05 -10.39 12.34
C ASP A 65 -6.85 -9.90 10.91
N PRO A 66 -6.13 -10.66 10.06
CA PRO A 66 -5.88 -10.28 8.66
C PRO A 66 -7.17 -10.15 7.82
N ARG A 67 -8.25 -10.81 8.21
CA ARG A 67 -9.55 -10.71 7.52
C ARG A 67 -10.20 -9.33 7.69
N ARG A 68 -9.85 -8.62 8.76
CA ARG A 68 -10.33 -7.26 9.05
C ARG A 68 -9.46 -6.16 8.44
N ALA A 69 -8.32 -6.52 7.87
CA ALA A 69 -7.36 -5.56 7.33
C ALA A 69 -7.74 -5.13 5.91
N HIS A 70 -7.63 -3.84 5.62
CA HIS A 70 -7.58 -3.31 4.25
C HIS A 70 -6.21 -3.56 3.62
N VAL A 71 -5.15 -3.49 4.42
CA VAL A 71 -3.77 -3.72 4.00
C VAL A 71 -3.17 -4.86 4.82
N ARG A 72 -2.65 -5.88 4.14
CA ARG A 72 -1.94 -7.01 4.74
C ARG A 72 -0.49 -6.96 4.31
N VAL A 73 0.41 -6.81 5.28
CA VAL A 73 1.86 -6.78 5.04
C VAL A 73 2.46 -8.14 5.38
N GLU A 74 2.99 -8.82 4.36
CA GLU A 74 3.50 -10.18 4.45
C GLU A 74 5.02 -10.22 4.29
N ARG A 75 5.69 -10.99 5.15
CA ARG A 75 7.13 -11.26 5.11
C ARG A 75 7.42 -12.32 4.06
N ARG A 76 7.40 -11.89 2.80
CA ARG A 76 7.59 -12.79 1.68
C ARG A 76 8.24 -12.08 0.49
N ARG A 77 9.17 -12.76 -0.16
CA ARG A 77 9.73 -12.30 -1.42
C ARG A 77 8.64 -12.31 -2.49
N PRO A 78 8.46 -11.21 -3.25
CA PRO A 78 7.56 -11.20 -4.40
C PRO A 78 7.98 -12.26 -5.43
N PRO A 79 7.02 -12.96 -6.07
CA PRO A 79 7.34 -13.88 -7.15
C PRO A 79 7.99 -13.13 -8.33
N LEU A 80 8.85 -13.82 -9.06
CA LEU A 80 9.47 -13.30 -10.27
C LEU A 80 8.40 -12.86 -11.27
N ARG A 81 8.67 -11.79 -12.00
CA ARG A 81 7.83 -11.34 -13.11
C ARG A 81 8.55 -11.55 -14.43
N GLN A 82 7.85 -12.12 -15.38
CA GLN A 82 8.32 -12.17 -16.75
C GLN A 82 8.01 -10.84 -17.44
N LEU A 83 9.03 -10.20 -17.96
CA LEU A 83 8.97 -8.98 -18.76
C LEU A 83 9.59 -9.26 -20.13
N SER A 84 9.44 -8.34 -21.08
CA SER A 84 10.01 -8.47 -22.42
C SER A 84 11.53 -8.73 -22.45
N GLY A 85 12.26 -8.33 -21.40
CA GLY A 85 13.71 -8.56 -21.22
C GLY A 85 14.07 -9.76 -20.31
N GLY A 86 13.12 -10.66 -19.99
CA GLY A 86 13.35 -11.83 -19.13
C GLY A 86 12.70 -11.74 -17.76
N TRP A 87 13.09 -12.65 -16.87
CA TRP A 87 12.56 -12.72 -15.51
C TRP A 87 13.20 -11.65 -14.62
N ARG A 88 12.36 -10.91 -13.88
CA ARG A 88 12.82 -9.90 -12.93
C ARG A 88 12.33 -10.17 -11.52
N ALA A 89 13.26 -10.03 -10.57
CA ALA A 89 12.97 -10.01 -9.15
C ALA A 89 12.62 -8.58 -8.69
N SER A 90 11.79 -8.46 -7.68
CA SER A 90 11.57 -7.20 -6.95
C SER A 90 11.70 -7.45 -5.44
N ASN A 91 12.05 -6.39 -4.72
CA ASN A 91 12.20 -6.43 -3.27
C ASN A 91 10.87 -6.28 -2.54
N GLY A 92 9.92 -5.61 -3.17
CA GLY A 92 8.56 -5.41 -2.68
C GLY A 92 7.55 -5.51 -3.81
N ARG A 93 6.28 -5.66 -3.45
CA ARG A 93 5.14 -5.63 -4.37
C ARG A 93 3.84 -5.39 -3.62
N SER A 94 3.01 -4.50 -4.16
CA SER A 94 1.64 -4.28 -3.70
C SER A 94 0.65 -4.79 -4.74
N LEU A 95 -0.37 -5.51 -4.26
CA LEU A 95 -1.41 -6.13 -5.08
C LEU A 95 -2.76 -5.64 -4.58
N LEU A 96 -3.48 -4.90 -5.42
CA LEU A 96 -4.83 -4.41 -5.12
C LEU A 96 -5.88 -5.39 -5.61
N GLN A 97 -6.81 -5.73 -4.73
CA GLN A 97 -8.07 -6.37 -5.04
C GLN A 97 -9.21 -5.46 -4.61
N VAL A 98 -10.30 -5.49 -5.35
CA VAL A 98 -11.53 -4.80 -4.99
C VAL A 98 -12.51 -5.85 -4.51
N MET A 99 -13.06 -5.68 -3.32
CA MET A 99 -13.94 -6.67 -2.72
C MET A 99 -15.21 -6.03 -2.19
N GLU A 100 -16.33 -6.73 -2.37
CA GLU A 100 -17.55 -6.48 -1.62
C GLU A 100 -17.44 -7.12 -0.24
N VAL A 101 -17.65 -6.33 0.79
CA VAL A 101 -17.53 -6.77 2.18
C VAL A 101 -18.79 -6.39 2.96
N LYS A 102 -19.41 -7.35 3.64
CA LYS A 102 -20.52 -7.07 4.55
C LYS A 102 -20.02 -6.43 5.84
N ARG A 103 -20.58 -5.26 6.15
CA ARG A 103 -20.37 -4.52 7.39
C ARG A 103 -21.73 -4.06 7.89
N ASP A 104 -22.15 -4.50 9.08
CA ASP A 104 -23.39 -4.05 9.72
C ASP A 104 -24.60 -4.02 8.77
N ASP A 105 -24.91 -5.15 8.12
CA ASP A 105 -25.98 -5.34 7.13
C ASP A 105 -25.84 -4.53 5.82
N ARG A 106 -24.74 -3.85 5.60
CA ARG A 106 -24.43 -3.15 4.36
C ARG A 106 -23.29 -3.84 3.62
N SER A 107 -23.45 -3.98 2.31
CA SER A 107 -22.36 -4.38 1.44
C SER A 107 -21.60 -3.14 1.01
N LEU A 108 -20.32 -3.07 1.38
CA LEU A 108 -19.42 -1.97 1.04
C LEU A 108 -18.36 -2.43 0.06
N LEU A 109 -17.94 -1.53 -0.82
CA LEU A 109 -16.80 -1.76 -1.69
C LEU A 109 -15.52 -1.41 -0.91
N GLU A 110 -14.63 -2.37 -0.71
CA GLU A 110 -13.37 -2.13 0.00
C GLU A 110 -12.14 -2.48 -0.86
N PRO A 111 -11.08 -1.68 -0.80
CA PRO A 111 -9.79 -2.08 -1.32
C PRO A 111 -9.17 -3.09 -0.37
N ARG A 112 -8.62 -4.17 -0.91
CA ARG A 112 -7.83 -5.17 -0.20
C ARG A 112 -6.46 -5.23 -0.83
N VAL A 113 -5.45 -4.78 -0.09
CA VAL A 113 -4.09 -4.70 -0.60
C VAL A 113 -3.21 -5.70 0.15
N THR A 114 -2.55 -6.56 -0.61
CA THR A 114 -1.47 -7.41 -0.10
C THR A 114 -0.13 -6.76 -0.44
N VAL A 115 0.64 -6.43 0.58
CA VAL A 115 1.97 -5.86 0.48
C VAL A 115 2.99 -6.95 0.80
N LEU A 116 3.81 -7.30 -0.17
CA LEU A 116 4.91 -8.25 -0.03
C LEU A 116 6.21 -7.48 0.17
N VAL A 117 6.94 -7.76 1.24
CA VAL A 117 8.27 -7.19 1.49
C VAL A 117 9.25 -8.31 1.76
N SER A 118 10.32 -8.36 0.93
CA SER A 118 11.36 -9.39 1.05
C SER A 118 12.06 -9.33 2.41
N PRO A 119 12.17 -10.46 3.14
CA PRO A 119 12.83 -10.50 4.45
C PRO A 119 14.35 -10.38 4.40
N GLU A 120 14.95 -10.60 3.24
CA GLU A 120 16.41 -10.74 3.08
C GLU A 120 17.13 -9.39 2.94
N LEU A 121 16.40 -8.29 2.92
CA LEU A 121 16.94 -6.96 2.73
C LEU A 121 17.73 -6.46 3.95
N ARG A 122 18.73 -5.60 3.70
CA ARG A 122 19.37 -4.81 4.75
C ARG A 122 18.37 -3.82 5.35
N ALA A 123 18.57 -3.40 6.59
CA ALA A 123 17.60 -2.64 7.38
C ALA A 123 17.07 -1.39 6.67
N LEU A 124 17.94 -0.55 6.10
CA LEU A 124 17.53 0.67 5.41
C LEU A 124 16.78 0.37 4.11
N ALA A 125 17.25 -0.60 3.32
CA ALA A 125 16.59 -1.02 2.09
C ALA A 125 15.21 -1.63 2.39
N LEU A 126 15.09 -2.40 3.46
CA LEU A 126 13.83 -2.97 3.91
C LEU A 126 12.83 -1.89 4.28
N ARG A 127 13.24 -0.90 5.09
CA ARG A 127 12.37 0.23 5.47
C ARG A 127 11.94 1.04 4.25
N ALA A 128 12.87 1.35 3.34
CA ALA A 128 12.56 2.09 2.11
C ALA A 128 11.61 1.32 1.20
N THR A 129 11.83 0.01 1.03
CA THR A 129 10.91 -0.86 0.26
C THR A 129 9.52 -0.90 0.91
N ALA A 130 9.44 -1.09 2.22
CA ALA A 130 8.17 -1.09 2.93
C ALA A 130 7.46 0.27 2.81
N LEU A 131 8.19 1.39 2.91
CA LEU A 131 7.65 2.73 2.74
C LEU A 131 7.04 2.91 1.35
N HIS A 132 7.74 2.51 0.30
CA HIS A 132 7.28 2.57 -1.09
C HIS A 132 6.01 1.73 -1.30
N GLU A 133 6.04 0.47 -0.93
CA GLU A 133 4.92 -0.44 -1.12
C GLU A 133 3.67 -0.04 -0.31
N LEU A 134 3.87 0.48 0.90
CA LEU A 134 2.78 1.03 1.69
C LEU A 134 2.18 2.29 1.06
N GLY A 135 2.97 3.11 0.38
CA GLY A 135 2.46 4.24 -0.40
C GLY A 135 1.46 3.80 -1.45
N HIS A 136 1.76 2.74 -2.22
CA HIS A 136 0.80 2.12 -3.12
C HIS A 136 -0.43 1.64 -2.37
N ALA A 137 -0.25 0.94 -1.27
CA ALA A 137 -1.34 0.39 -0.47
C ALA A 137 -2.32 1.46 0.03
N PHE A 138 -1.83 2.67 0.32
CA PHE A 138 -2.63 3.81 0.78
C PHE A 138 -3.19 4.69 -0.33
N GLY A 139 -3.09 4.25 -1.58
CA GLY A 139 -3.75 4.90 -2.72
C GLY A 139 -2.82 5.54 -3.74
N LEU A 140 -1.51 5.59 -3.52
CA LEU A 140 -0.55 6.18 -4.44
C LEU A 140 -0.15 5.18 -5.54
N TRP A 141 -1.12 4.78 -6.39
CA TRP A 141 -0.92 3.81 -7.49
C TRP A 141 -0.25 4.46 -8.70
N GLY A 142 0.94 4.93 -8.52
CA GLY A 142 1.80 5.56 -9.53
C GLY A 142 3.15 5.88 -8.93
N HIS A 143 4.02 6.49 -9.72
CA HIS A 143 5.37 6.80 -9.30
C HIS A 143 5.71 8.27 -9.49
N SER A 144 6.58 8.77 -8.62
CA SER A 144 7.21 10.08 -8.75
C SER A 144 8.40 10.00 -9.71
N ASP A 145 8.62 11.06 -10.54
CA ASP A 145 9.84 11.18 -11.34
C ASP A 145 11.04 11.66 -10.50
N ASN A 146 10.78 12.14 -9.29
CA ASN A 146 11.83 12.62 -8.41
C ASN A 146 12.55 11.41 -7.77
N PRO A 147 13.85 11.18 -8.06
CA PRO A 147 14.58 10.01 -7.55
C PRO A 147 14.79 10.01 -6.03
N VAL A 148 14.54 11.14 -5.36
CA VAL A 148 14.62 11.27 -3.89
C VAL A 148 13.23 11.21 -3.23
N ASP A 149 12.22 10.79 -3.96
CA ASP A 149 10.88 10.54 -3.42
C ASP A 149 10.72 9.08 -3.01
N ALA A 150 9.96 8.83 -1.94
CA ALA A 150 9.62 7.47 -1.51
C ALA A 150 8.90 6.66 -2.60
N MET A 151 8.14 7.33 -3.47
CA MET A 151 7.41 6.73 -4.59
C MET A 151 8.19 6.75 -5.91
N ALA A 152 9.50 7.00 -5.91
CA ALA A 152 10.32 6.83 -7.09
C ALA A 152 10.33 5.35 -7.54
N PRO A 153 10.27 5.04 -8.86
CA PRO A 153 10.21 3.66 -9.36
C PRO A 153 11.52 2.89 -9.10
N VAL A 154 12.61 3.63 -8.94
CA VAL A 154 13.93 3.09 -8.60
C VAL A 154 14.51 3.93 -7.47
N GLN A 155 14.80 3.30 -6.36
CA GLN A 155 15.50 3.93 -5.25
C GLN A 155 16.94 4.24 -5.65
N GLY A 156 17.39 5.47 -5.36
CA GLY A 156 18.78 5.88 -5.58
C GLY A 156 19.77 5.20 -4.61
N ALA A 157 21.02 5.65 -4.64
CA ALA A 157 22.08 5.12 -3.77
C ALA A 157 21.78 5.32 -2.26
N SER A 158 21.02 6.36 -1.92
CA SER A 158 20.55 6.63 -0.56
C SER A 158 19.08 6.29 -0.45
N PRO A 159 18.70 5.29 0.38
CA PRO A 159 17.29 4.93 0.57
C PRO A 159 16.49 6.08 1.16
N VAL A 160 15.30 6.33 0.59
CA VAL A 160 14.35 7.32 1.12
C VAL A 160 13.55 6.67 2.24
N LEU A 161 13.52 7.29 3.41
CA LEU A 161 12.96 6.71 4.63
C LEU A 161 11.72 7.44 5.16
N GLU A 162 11.33 8.55 4.54
CA GLU A 162 10.13 9.32 4.88
C GLU A 162 9.43 9.76 3.58
N PRO A 163 8.10 9.94 3.58
CA PRO A 163 7.39 10.51 2.46
C PRO A 163 7.91 11.94 2.17
N SER A 164 8.02 12.28 0.90
CA SER A 164 8.38 13.62 0.45
C SER A 164 7.21 14.60 0.62
N GLU A 165 7.47 15.90 0.44
CA GLU A 165 6.42 16.91 0.37
C GLU A 165 5.48 16.66 -0.81
N ASP A 166 6.01 16.31 -1.99
CA ASP A 166 5.21 15.94 -3.15
C ASP A 166 4.35 14.71 -2.88
N GLY A 167 4.89 13.73 -2.16
CA GLY A 167 4.16 12.55 -1.70
C GLY A 167 3.00 12.92 -0.77
N HIS A 168 3.23 13.84 0.17
CA HIS A 168 2.20 14.35 1.07
C HIS A 168 1.09 15.09 0.30
N LEU A 169 1.45 16.04 -0.56
CA LEU A 169 0.49 16.80 -1.38
C LEU A 169 -0.32 15.88 -2.30
N THR A 170 0.32 14.87 -2.89
CA THR A 170 -0.35 13.88 -3.72
C THR A 170 -1.33 13.04 -2.92
N LEU A 171 -0.93 12.60 -1.70
CA LEU A 171 -1.78 11.83 -0.80
C LEU A 171 -3.00 12.63 -0.34
N GLU A 172 -2.83 13.89 0.04
CA GLU A 172 -3.94 14.77 0.40
C GLU A 172 -4.89 14.99 -0.77
N TRP A 173 -4.36 15.17 -1.98
CA TRP A 173 -5.16 15.37 -3.16
C TRP A 173 -5.97 14.11 -3.50
N ILE A 174 -5.37 12.92 -3.50
CA ILE A 174 -6.08 11.67 -3.85
C ILE A 174 -7.21 11.37 -2.85
N ARG A 175 -7.03 11.70 -1.57
CA ARG A 175 -8.06 11.52 -0.53
C ARG A 175 -9.28 12.41 -0.71
N ARG A 176 -9.19 13.47 -1.50
CA ARG A 176 -10.29 14.38 -1.82
C ARG A 176 -10.97 14.02 -3.15
N GLN A 177 -10.43 13.03 -3.88
CA GLN A 177 -11.03 12.61 -5.15
C GLN A 177 -12.29 11.77 -4.91
N PRO A 178 -13.25 11.80 -5.85
CA PRO A 178 -14.40 10.90 -5.79
C PRO A 178 -13.96 9.45 -5.73
N THR A 179 -14.60 8.69 -4.84
CA THR A 179 -14.32 7.26 -4.65
C THR A 179 -15.60 6.50 -4.31
N GLY A 180 -15.74 5.29 -4.85
CA GLY A 180 -16.73 4.32 -4.44
C GLY A 180 -16.26 3.42 -3.29
N PHE A 181 -14.97 3.50 -2.92
CA PHE A 181 -14.45 2.69 -1.81
C PHE A 181 -14.97 3.20 -0.47
N GLY A 182 -15.33 2.27 0.41
CA GLY A 182 -15.97 2.56 1.68
C GLY A 182 -17.46 2.95 1.55
N GLN A 183 -18.00 2.94 0.32
CA GLN A 183 -19.41 3.27 0.02
C GLN A 183 -20.21 1.99 -0.23
N PRO A 184 -21.54 2.03 -0.09
CA PRO A 184 -22.41 0.93 -0.49
C PRO A 184 -22.18 0.53 -1.96
N VAL A 185 -22.17 -0.79 -2.20
CA VAL A 185 -22.04 -1.33 -3.55
C VAL A 185 -23.22 -0.85 -4.41
N PRO A 186 -22.98 -0.22 -5.58
CA PRO A 186 -24.04 0.19 -6.48
C PRO A 186 -24.90 -1.01 -6.93
N PRO A 187 -26.23 -0.86 -7.06
CA PRO A 187 -27.11 -1.97 -7.44
C PRO A 187 -26.79 -2.58 -8.81
N GLU A 188 -26.19 -1.81 -9.71
CA GLU A 188 -25.79 -2.25 -11.05
C GLU A 188 -24.69 -3.33 -11.05
N ILE A 189 -23.91 -3.43 -9.97
CA ILE A 189 -22.84 -4.43 -9.82
C ILE A 189 -23.38 -5.76 -9.25
N ARG A 190 -24.59 -5.73 -8.66
CA ARG A 190 -25.20 -6.91 -8.00
C ARG A 190 -25.93 -7.85 -8.98
N SER A 191 -26.05 -7.49 -10.26
CA SER A 191 -26.92 -8.18 -11.22
C SER A 191 -26.24 -9.29 -12.02
N ASP A 192 -24.96 -9.60 -11.85
CA ASP A 192 -24.28 -10.59 -12.70
C ASP A 192 -24.04 -11.97 -12.02
N ASP A 193 -24.67 -12.24 -10.85
CA ASP A 193 -24.65 -13.55 -10.20
C ASP A 193 -26.06 -14.17 -10.15
N THR A 194 -26.61 -14.51 -11.37
CA THR A 194 -27.75 -15.44 -11.49
C THR A 194 -27.53 -16.46 -12.59
#